data_e22db80669b7fdaee088fd839fcd4258
#
_entry.id   e22db80669b7fdaee088fd839fcd4258
#
_cell.length_a   1.000
_cell.length_b   1.000
_cell.length_c   1.000
_cell.angle_alpha   90.00
_cell.angle_beta   90.00
_cell.angle_gamma   90.00
#
_symmetry.space_group_name_H-M   'P 1'
#
loop_
_entity.id
_entity.type
_entity.pdbx_description
1 polymer ?
#
loop_
_entity_poly.entity_id
_entity_poly.type
_entity_poly.pdbx_seq_one_letter_code
_entity_poly.pdbx_strand_id
1 'polypeptide(L)'
;SSEIVAYAICGGFALYFFLAHILTSERPFLRPALFSDRNFALGMLLTLLFGMLNLTPMTLLPGMLKNVGGYPDTIIGYVLGLRGMGTAIAFFLMIYLSRFNPKTLLICGFACQGVAGWQLTQLGSNISLWDIALPLWLQGFGVGLLWVPLTLISFATLKPEFMAEGSGIYHFLRNMGGSIHISLSIAVVLRMKQTSYTDMTCLLYTSPSPRD
;
A
#
# COMPACT_ATOMS: atom_id res chain seq x y z
N SER A 1 22.31 12.86 2.36
CA SER A 1 23.38 11.94 2.71
C SER A 1 23.86 11.21 1.48
N SER A 2 25.16 10.96 1.41
CA SER A 2 25.85 10.34 0.25
C SER A 2 25.27 8.96 -0.11
N GLU A 3 24.78 8.20 0.85
CA GLU A 3 24.17 6.89 0.64
C GLU A 3 22.89 6.95 -0.19
N ILE A 4 22.01 7.94 0.07
CA ILE A 4 20.76 8.10 -0.70
C ILE A 4 21.07 8.43 -2.16
N VAL A 5 22.09 9.26 -2.40
CA VAL A 5 22.55 9.61 -3.74
C VAL A 5 23.12 8.37 -4.44
N ALA A 6 23.94 7.57 -3.73
CA ALA A 6 24.49 6.34 -4.26
C ALA A 6 23.39 5.33 -4.65
N TYR A 7 22.39 5.12 -3.79
CA TYR A 7 21.25 4.25 -4.10
C TYR A 7 20.42 4.78 -5.28
N ALA A 8 20.21 6.09 -5.37
CA ALA A 8 19.50 6.70 -6.49
C ALA A 8 20.24 6.52 -7.81
N ILE A 9 21.57 6.69 -7.80
CA ILE A 9 22.42 6.48 -8.98
C ILE A 9 22.40 5.00 -9.37
N CYS A 10 22.63 4.08 -8.44
CA CYS A 10 22.59 2.64 -8.73
C CYS A 10 21.20 2.21 -9.25
N GLY A 11 20.12 2.71 -8.64
CA GLY A 11 18.75 2.45 -9.11
C GLY A 11 18.50 3.00 -10.52
N GLY A 12 18.99 4.20 -10.81
CA GLY A 12 18.89 4.82 -12.12
C GLY A 12 19.65 4.02 -13.21
N PHE A 13 20.87 3.58 -12.92
CA PHE A 13 21.63 2.72 -13.83
C PHE A 13 20.96 1.36 -14.04
N ALA A 14 20.48 0.73 -12.96
CA ALA A 14 19.75 -0.54 -13.07
C ALA A 14 18.49 -0.40 -13.93
N LEU A 15 17.73 0.67 -13.76
CA LEU A 15 16.55 0.97 -14.56
C LEU A 15 16.92 1.23 -16.03
N TYR A 16 17.99 1.98 -16.28
CA TYR A 16 18.47 2.24 -17.64
C TYR A 16 18.87 0.94 -18.36
N PHE A 17 19.68 0.09 -17.72
CA PHE A 17 20.07 -1.19 -18.30
C PHE A 17 18.88 -2.13 -18.51
N PHE A 18 17.91 -2.13 -17.60
CA PHE A 18 16.69 -2.90 -17.72
C PHE A 18 15.85 -2.44 -18.93
N LEU A 19 15.64 -1.14 -19.08
CA LEU A 19 14.91 -0.58 -20.22
C LEU A 19 15.65 -0.81 -21.54
N ALA A 20 16.96 -0.60 -21.55
CA ALA A 20 17.80 -0.86 -22.74
C ALA A 20 17.70 -2.34 -23.14
N HIS A 21 17.76 -3.26 -22.19
CA HIS A 21 17.61 -4.69 -22.45
C HIS A 21 16.24 -5.04 -23.04
N ILE A 22 15.16 -4.48 -22.50
CA ILE A 22 13.80 -4.71 -23.04
C ILE A 22 13.65 -4.22 -24.46
N LEU A 23 14.29 -3.09 -24.81
CA LEU A 23 14.17 -2.47 -26.13
C LEU A 23 15.08 -3.07 -27.19
N THR A 24 16.23 -3.64 -26.79
CA THR A 24 17.27 -4.12 -27.73
C THR A 24 17.37 -5.63 -27.82
N SER A 25 16.80 -6.39 -26.87
CA SER A 25 16.91 -7.85 -26.88
C SER A 25 15.86 -8.50 -27.79
N GLU A 26 16.29 -9.46 -28.59
CA GLU A 26 15.38 -10.31 -29.39
C GLU A 26 14.48 -11.20 -28.52
N ARG A 27 14.89 -11.46 -27.28
CA ARG A 27 14.10 -12.16 -26.25
C ARG A 27 14.09 -11.35 -24.97
N PRO A 28 13.33 -10.25 -24.94
CA PRO A 28 13.27 -9.41 -23.76
C PRO A 28 12.66 -10.19 -22.58
N PHE A 29 13.15 -9.94 -21.39
CA PHE A 29 12.62 -10.50 -20.15
C PHE A 29 11.14 -10.11 -19.94
N LEU A 30 10.73 -8.98 -20.49
CA LEU A 30 9.34 -8.50 -20.51
C LEU A 30 8.92 -8.26 -21.96
N ARG A 31 7.96 -9.04 -22.44
CA ARG A 31 7.39 -8.84 -23.77
C ARG A 31 6.31 -7.78 -23.72
N PRO A 32 6.41 -6.68 -24.48
CA PRO A 32 5.36 -5.65 -24.54
C PRO A 32 3.98 -6.21 -24.92
N ALA A 33 3.95 -7.34 -25.62
CA ALA A 33 2.73 -8.07 -25.97
C ALA A 33 1.87 -8.49 -24.76
N LEU A 34 2.45 -8.63 -23.55
CA LEU A 34 1.71 -8.88 -22.32
C LEU A 34 0.71 -7.77 -21.99
N PHE A 35 1.09 -6.51 -22.23
CA PHE A 35 0.22 -5.35 -21.98
C PHE A 35 -0.84 -5.14 -23.08
N SER A 36 -0.76 -5.86 -24.18
CA SER A 36 -1.82 -5.87 -25.20
C SER A 36 -3.07 -6.62 -24.73
N ASP A 37 -2.93 -7.52 -23.76
CA ASP A 37 -4.07 -8.15 -23.10
C ASP A 37 -4.69 -7.16 -22.12
N ARG A 38 -5.91 -6.71 -22.45
CA ARG A 38 -6.66 -5.72 -21.64
C ARG A 38 -6.91 -6.22 -20.22
N ASN A 39 -7.17 -7.51 -20.07
CA ASN A 39 -7.48 -8.10 -18.78
C ASN A 39 -6.22 -8.11 -17.88
N PHE A 40 -5.09 -8.51 -18.45
CA PHE A 40 -3.80 -8.46 -17.77
C PHE A 40 -3.41 -7.01 -17.41
N ALA A 41 -3.52 -6.07 -18.35
CA ALA A 41 -3.18 -4.66 -18.11
C ALA A 41 -4.02 -4.04 -16.98
N LEU A 42 -5.34 -4.28 -16.96
CA LEU A 42 -6.21 -3.85 -15.87
C LEU A 42 -5.87 -4.55 -14.55
N GLY A 43 -5.56 -5.84 -14.59
CA GLY A 43 -5.09 -6.59 -13.43
C GLY A 43 -3.81 -6.00 -12.83
N MET A 44 -2.87 -5.58 -13.68
CA MET A 44 -1.63 -4.93 -13.25
C MET A 44 -1.88 -3.57 -12.59
N LEU A 45 -2.79 -2.76 -13.14
CA LEU A 45 -3.20 -1.50 -12.53
C LEU A 45 -3.83 -1.72 -11.15
N LEU A 46 -4.75 -2.67 -11.04
CA LEU A 46 -5.38 -3.03 -9.76
C LEU A 46 -4.37 -3.58 -8.75
N THR A 47 -3.38 -4.33 -9.22
CA THR A 47 -2.30 -4.86 -8.38
C THR A 47 -1.40 -3.74 -7.82
N LEU A 48 -1.10 -2.73 -8.62
CA LEU A 48 -0.36 -1.54 -8.19
C LEU A 48 -1.16 -0.79 -7.11
N LEU A 49 -2.46 -0.54 -7.32
CA LEU A 49 -3.34 0.07 -6.33
C LEU A 49 -3.45 -0.78 -5.05
N PHE A 50 -3.56 -2.08 -5.20
CA PHE A 50 -3.56 -3.00 -4.05
C PHE A 50 -2.26 -2.92 -3.25
N GLY A 51 -1.11 -2.83 -3.92
CA GLY A 51 0.18 -2.59 -3.28
C GLY A 51 0.22 -1.31 -2.47
N MET A 52 -0.28 -0.21 -3.04
CA MET A 52 -0.41 1.08 -2.36
C MET A 52 -1.22 0.97 -1.07
N LEU A 53 -2.39 0.36 -1.12
CA LEU A 53 -3.31 0.25 0.01
C LEU A 53 -2.81 -0.73 1.08
N ASN A 54 -2.11 -1.78 0.69
CA ASN A 54 -1.70 -2.85 1.60
C ASN A 54 -0.43 -2.52 2.40
N LEU A 55 0.63 -2.04 1.73
CA LEU A 55 1.94 -1.86 2.36
C LEU A 55 2.03 -0.61 3.22
N THR A 56 1.35 0.46 2.85
CA THR A 56 1.46 1.75 3.54
C THR A 56 1.02 1.69 5.01
N PRO A 57 -0.16 1.18 5.37
CA PRO A 57 -0.56 1.10 6.77
C PRO A 57 0.36 0.19 7.58
N MET A 58 0.83 -0.89 6.98
CA MET A 58 1.72 -1.84 7.67
C MET A 58 3.07 -1.21 8.02
N THR A 59 3.54 -0.26 7.21
CA THR A 59 4.83 0.42 7.41
C THR A 59 4.71 1.65 8.29
N LEU A 60 3.68 2.49 8.08
CA LEU A 60 3.58 3.80 8.75
C LEU A 60 2.88 3.73 10.10
N LEU A 61 1.88 2.84 10.25
CA LEU A 61 1.04 2.80 11.43
C LEU A 61 1.81 2.47 12.72
N PRO A 62 2.74 1.49 12.75
CA PRO A 62 3.52 1.22 13.96
C PRO A 62 4.32 2.44 14.43
N GLY A 63 4.94 3.15 13.50
CA GLY A 63 5.67 4.38 13.79
C GLY A 63 4.77 5.49 14.32
N MET A 64 3.59 5.65 13.76
CA MET A 64 2.59 6.64 14.23
C MET A 64 2.10 6.30 15.64
N LEU A 65 1.71 5.06 15.91
CA LEU A 65 1.23 4.62 17.21
C LEU A 65 2.29 4.78 18.30
N LYS A 66 3.55 4.50 17.98
CA LYS A 66 4.67 4.64 18.90
C LYS A 66 5.02 6.09 19.17
N ASN A 67 5.18 6.90 18.12
CA ASN A 67 5.72 8.26 18.24
C ASN A 67 4.66 9.30 18.60
N VAL A 68 3.42 9.12 18.20
CA VAL A 68 2.32 10.07 18.43
C VAL A 68 1.41 9.58 19.54
N GLY A 69 1.05 8.31 19.53
CA GLY A 69 0.15 7.71 20.53
C GLY A 69 0.84 7.26 21.81
N GLY A 70 2.18 7.14 21.83
CA GLY A 70 2.92 6.64 23.00
C GLY A 70 2.62 5.18 23.35
N TYR A 71 2.03 4.41 22.43
CA TYR A 71 1.66 3.01 22.68
C TYR A 71 2.90 2.11 22.77
N PRO A 72 2.96 1.19 23.75
CA PRO A 72 4.02 0.20 23.86
C PRO A 72 3.98 -0.78 22.67
N ASP A 73 5.15 -1.32 22.30
CA ASP A 73 5.32 -2.23 21.16
C ASP A 73 4.41 -3.46 21.25
N THR A 74 4.07 -3.91 22.47
CA THR A 74 3.13 -5.02 22.70
C THR A 74 1.74 -4.71 22.19
N ILE A 75 1.20 -3.52 22.45
CA ILE A 75 -0.14 -3.10 21.98
C ILE A 75 -0.12 -2.93 20.48
N ILE A 76 0.95 -2.35 19.93
CA ILE A 76 1.12 -2.24 18.46
C ILE A 76 1.11 -3.63 17.82
N GLY A 77 1.78 -4.59 18.42
CA GLY A 77 1.79 -5.98 17.98
C GLY A 77 0.38 -6.61 17.98
N TYR A 78 -0.42 -6.38 19.02
CA TYR A 78 -1.81 -6.85 19.07
C TYR A 78 -2.67 -6.26 17.96
N VAL A 79 -2.55 -4.98 17.71
CA VAL A 79 -3.34 -4.28 16.67
C VAL A 79 -2.97 -4.79 15.28
N LEU A 80 -1.67 -5.01 15.01
CA LEU A 80 -1.22 -5.61 13.76
C LEU A 80 -1.62 -7.09 13.66
N GLY A 81 -1.65 -7.81 14.78
CA GLY A 81 -2.14 -9.18 14.86
C GLY A 81 -3.62 -9.28 14.48
N LEU A 82 -4.47 -8.34 14.93
CA LEU A 82 -5.88 -8.28 14.54
C LEU A 82 -6.06 -8.09 13.03
N ARG A 83 -5.22 -7.28 12.40
CA ARG A 83 -5.20 -7.15 10.94
C ARG A 83 -4.85 -8.50 10.27
N GLY A 84 -3.86 -9.21 10.80
CA GLY A 84 -3.49 -10.55 10.34
C GLY A 84 -4.63 -11.56 10.49
N MET A 85 -5.37 -11.51 11.62
CA MET A 85 -6.55 -12.34 11.85
C MET A 85 -7.65 -12.06 10.81
N GLY A 86 -7.93 -10.79 10.50
CA GLY A 86 -8.87 -10.41 9.45
C GLY A 86 -8.50 -11.04 8.11
N THR A 87 -7.22 -10.98 7.73
CA THR A 87 -6.70 -11.58 6.50
C THR A 87 -6.86 -13.11 6.51
N ALA A 88 -6.53 -13.77 7.63
CA ALA A 88 -6.66 -15.22 7.76
C ALA A 88 -8.13 -15.67 7.64
N ILE A 89 -9.05 -14.99 8.32
CA ILE A 89 -10.49 -15.28 8.24
C ILE A 89 -10.97 -15.14 6.79
N ALA A 90 -10.58 -14.07 6.10
CA ALA A 90 -10.94 -13.88 4.70
C ALA A 90 -10.39 -14.99 3.79
N PHE A 91 -9.17 -15.47 4.00
CA PHE A 91 -8.61 -16.59 3.25
C PHE A 91 -9.38 -17.89 3.48
N PHE A 92 -9.75 -18.21 4.73
CA PHE A 92 -10.59 -19.38 5.01
C PHE A 92 -11.96 -19.24 4.35
N LEU A 93 -12.53 -18.04 4.41
CA LEU A 93 -13.83 -17.76 3.80
C LEU A 93 -13.78 -17.88 2.27
N MET A 94 -12.63 -17.60 1.65
CA MET A 94 -12.44 -17.74 0.20
C MET A 94 -12.67 -19.16 -0.31
N ILE A 95 -12.52 -20.20 0.51
CA ILE A 95 -12.84 -21.58 0.15
C ILE A 95 -14.32 -21.68 -0.28
N TYR A 96 -15.20 -20.95 0.39
CA TYR A 96 -16.62 -20.91 0.10
C TYR A 96 -16.97 -19.81 -0.91
N LEU A 97 -16.33 -18.65 -0.80
CA LEU A 97 -16.58 -17.48 -1.65
C LEU A 97 -16.03 -17.64 -3.07
N SER A 98 -15.09 -18.56 -3.31
CA SER A 98 -14.56 -18.85 -4.66
C SER A 98 -15.64 -19.27 -5.67
N ARG A 99 -16.82 -19.66 -5.19
CA ARG A 99 -18.00 -19.96 -6.01
C ARG A 99 -18.70 -18.73 -6.57
N PHE A 100 -18.47 -17.58 -5.96
CA PHE A 100 -19.04 -16.30 -6.42
C PHE A 100 -18.20 -15.67 -7.52
N ASN A 101 -18.81 -14.71 -8.22
CA ASN A 101 -18.13 -13.99 -9.28
C ASN A 101 -16.91 -13.24 -8.71
N PRO A 102 -15.69 -13.48 -9.23
CA PRO A 102 -14.48 -12.85 -8.71
C PRO A 102 -14.50 -11.31 -8.80
N LYS A 103 -15.26 -10.73 -9.72
CA LYS A 103 -15.45 -9.27 -9.83
C LYS A 103 -16.18 -8.71 -8.60
N THR A 104 -17.19 -9.41 -8.10
CA THR A 104 -17.92 -8.99 -6.91
C THR A 104 -17.01 -9.02 -5.68
N LEU A 105 -16.18 -10.05 -5.56
CA LEU A 105 -15.21 -10.17 -4.47
C LEU A 105 -14.17 -9.05 -4.50
N LEU A 106 -13.69 -8.66 -5.70
CA LEU A 106 -12.82 -7.50 -5.85
C LEU A 106 -13.47 -6.20 -5.38
N ILE A 107 -14.72 -5.96 -5.80
CA ILE A 107 -15.47 -4.76 -5.38
C ILE A 107 -15.64 -4.74 -3.86
N CYS A 108 -16.06 -5.87 -3.26
CA CYS A 108 -16.20 -5.97 -1.81
C CYS A 108 -14.87 -5.76 -1.08
N GLY A 109 -13.78 -6.34 -1.57
CA GLY A 109 -12.46 -6.17 -0.99
C GLY A 109 -11.96 -4.72 -1.04
N PHE A 110 -12.09 -4.04 -2.18
CA PHE A 110 -11.76 -2.62 -2.29
C PHE A 110 -12.69 -1.73 -1.47
N ALA A 111 -13.98 -2.05 -1.37
CA ALA A 111 -14.92 -1.35 -0.49
C ALA A 111 -14.51 -1.47 0.98
N CYS A 112 -14.12 -2.66 1.45
CA CYS A 112 -13.57 -2.85 2.79
C CYS A 112 -12.33 -1.99 3.04
N GLN A 113 -11.42 -1.91 2.06
CA GLN A 113 -10.23 -1.03 2.14
C GLN A 113 -10.62 0.44 2.24
N GLY A 114 -11.58 0.88 1.41
CA GLY A 114 -12.09 2.26 1.41
C GLY A 114 -12.74 2.64 2.74
N VAL A 115 -13.63 1.78 3.27
CA VAL A 115 -14.30 1.99 4.56
C VAL A 115 -13.29 2.02 5.70
N ALA A 116 -12.34 1.07 5.72
CA ALA A 116 -11.30 1.03 6.74
C ALA A 116 -10.41 2.30 6.69
N GLY A 117 -10.02 2.73 5.49
CA GLY A 117 -9.28 3.97 5.29
C GLY A 117 -10.06 5.20 5.76
N TRP A 118 -11.35 5.28 5.43
CA TRP A 118 -12.22 6.34 5.89
C TRP A 118 -12.31 6.40 7.42
N GLN A 119 -12.52 5.25 8.08
CA GLN A 119 -12.57 5.18 9.55
C GLN A 119 -11.26 5.68 10.18
N LEU A 120 -10.10 5.33 9.60
CA LEU A 120 -8.81 5.81 10.08
C LEU A 120 -8.63 7.33 9.93
N THR A 121 -9.32 8.00 9.00
CA THR A 121 -9.27 9.47 8.88
C THR A 121 -10.11 10.19 9.93
N GLN A 122 -11.05 9.49 10.56
CA GLN A 122 -11.93 10.05 11.60
C GLN A 122 -11.31 9.96 13.02
N LEU A 123 -10.09 9.46 13.14
CA LEU A 123 -9.40 9.37 14.43
C LEU A 123 -9.14 10.77 15.00
N GLY A 124 -9.80 11.08 16.14
CA GLY A 124 -9.65 12.34 16.86
C GLY A 124 -8.53 12.31 17.91
N SER A 125 -8.51 13.32 18.80
CA SER A 125 -7.50 13.43 19.86
C SER A 125 -7.64 12.37 20.97
N ASN A 126 -8.85 11.82 21.18
CA ASN A 126 -9.14 10.77 22.15
C ASN A 126 -9.31 9.42 21.45
N ILE A 127 -8.19 8.81 21.10
CA ILE A 127 -8.18 7.55 20.36
C ILE A 127 -8.30 6.38 21.34
N SER A 128 -9.40 5.63 21.24
CA SER A 128 -9.51 4.32 21.88
C SER A 128 -8.77 3.26 21.05
N LEU A 129 -8.26 2.23 21.71
CA LEU A 129 -7.62 1.11 21.02
C LEU A 129 -8.57 0.45 20.00
N TRP A 130 -9.86 0.41 20.29
CA TRP A 130 -10.88 -0.16 19.40
C TRP A 130 -11.10 0.67 18.14
N ASP A 131 -10.91 2.00 18.20
CA ASP A 131 -11.06 2.89 17.05
C ASP A 131 -9.99 2.62 15.99
N ILE A 132 -8.85 2.02 16.39
CA ILE A 132 -7.78 1.62 15.49
C ILE A 132 -7.91 0.14 15.11
N ALA A 133 -8.25 -0.71 16.07
CA ALA A 133 -8.29 -2.16 15.92
C ALA A 133 -9.34 -2.62 14.90
N LEU A 134 -10.54 -2.03 14.96
CA LEU A 134 -11.64 -2.40 14.07
C LEU A 134 -11.38 -2.05 12.60
N PRO A 135 -10.94 -0.83 12.25
CA PRO A 135 -10.55 -0.51 10.87
C PRO A 135 -9.42 -1.38 10.35
N LEU A 136 -8.42 -1.71 11.18
CA LEU A 136 -7.32 -2.57 10.78
C LEU A 136 -7.73 -4.01 10.55
N TRP A 137 -8.61 -4.53 11.38
CA TRP A 137 -9.20 -5.84 11.16
C TRP A 137 -9.95 -5.87 9.83
N LEU A 138 -10.80 -4.86 9.57
CA LEU A 138 -11.55 -4.73 8.31
C LEU A 138 -10.62 -4.59 7.11
N GLN A 139 -9.53 -3.82 7.25
CA GLN A 139 -8.51 -3.69 6.22
C GLN A 139 -7.83 -5.03 5.92
N GLY A 140 -7.45 -5.79 6.96
CA GLY A 140 -6.90 -7.13 6.81
C GLY A 140 -7.86 -8.08 6.10
N PHE A 141 -9.13 -8.05 6.48
CA PHE A 141 -10.19 -8.81 5.84
C PHE A 141 -10.32 -8.47 4.35
N GLY A 142 -10.32 -7.18 4.00
CA GLY A 142 -10.32 -6.71 2.62
C GLY A 142 -9.10 -7.19 1.83
N VAL A 143 -7.91 -7.20 2.43
CA VAL A 143 -6.69 -7.75 1.81
C VAL A 143 -6.87 -9.23 1.45
N GLY A 144 -7.39 -10.03 2.37
CA GLY A 144 -7.63 -11.45 2.14
C GLY A 144 -8.65 -11.70 1.02
N LEU A 145 -9.71 -10.88 0.95
CA LEU A 145 -10.71 -10.96 -0.13
C LEU A 145 -10.13 -10.57 -1.50
N LEU A 146 -9.18 -9.64 -1.55
CA LEU A 146 -8.61 -9.14 -2.80
C LEU A 146 -7.58 -10.09 -3.40
N TRP A 147 -6.79 -10.77 -2.57
CA TRP A 147 -5.60 -11.50 -3.01
C TRP A 147 -5.88 -12.54 -4.08
N VAL A 148 -6.79 -13.45 -3.82
CA VAL A 148 -7.10 -14.57 -4.72
C VAL A 148 -7.82 -14.11 -6.00
N PRO A 149 -8.93 -13.34 -5.93
CA PRO A 149 -9.62 -12.90 -7.14
C PRO A 149 -8.76 -12.00 -8.02
N LEU A 150 -7.93 -11.14 -7.42
CA LEU A 150 -7.05 -10.26 -8.17
C LEU A 150 -6.04 -11.07 -9.00
N THR A 151 -5.42 -12.08 -8.39
CA THR A 151 -4.51 -12.98 -9.09
C THR A 151 -5.23 -13.75 -10.19
N LEU A 152 -6.38 -14.35 -9.89
CA LEU A 152 -7.16 -15.12 -10.85
C LEU A 152 -7.57 -14.29 -12.06
N ILE A 153 -8.11 -13.09 -11.85
CA ILE A 153 -8.54 -12.22 -12.95
C ILE A 153 -7.33 -11.74 -13.77
N SER A 154 -6.25 -11.36 -13.12
CA SER A 154 -5.06 -10.85 -13.81
C SER A 154 -4.46 -11.88 -14.78
N PHE A 155 -4.51 -13.16 -14.43
CA PHE A 155 -3.89 -14.22 -15.22
C PHE A 155 -4.90 -15.03 -16.06
N ALA A 156 -6.21 -14.77 -15.96
CA ALA A 156 -7.26 -15.58 -16.59
C ALA A 156 -7.15 -15.70 -18.12
N THR A 157 -6.64 -14.69 -18.79
CA THR A 157 -6.51 -14.63 -20.26
C THR A 157 -5.07 -14.83 -20.73
N LEU A 158 -4.12 -14.92 -19.80
CA LEU A 158 -2.72 -15.02 -20.12
C LEU A 158 -2.34 -16.42 -20.59
N LYS A 159 -1.63 -16.51 -21.72
CA LYS A 159 -1.14 -17.80 -22.24
C LYS A 159 -0.12 -18.43 -21.25
N PRO A 160 -0.08 -19.76 -21.14
CA PRO A 160 0.82 -20.47 -20.21
C PRO A 160 2.31 -20.08 -20.37
N GLU A 161 2.74 -19.81 -21.59
CA GLU A 161 4.12 -19.41 -21.92
C GLU A 161 4.53 -18.05 -21.32
N PHE A 162 3.55 -17.19 -20.97
CA PHE A 162 3.77 -15.87 -20.36
C PHE A 162 3.54 -15.81 -18.85
N MET A 163 3.15 -16.92 -18.24
CA MET A 163 2.80 -16.96 -16.81
C MET A 163 3.98 -16.56 -15.90
N ALA A 164 5.18 -17.02 -16.21
CA ALA A 164 6.38 -16.70 -15.42
C ALA A 164 6.72 -15.21 -15.51
N GLU A 165 6.72 -14.65 -16.72
CA GLU A 165 6.98 -13.23 -16.97
C GLU A 165 5.90 -12.36 -16.31
N GLY A 166 4.62 -12.73 -16.49
CA GLY A 166 3.47 -12.05 -15.90
C GLY A 166 3.53 -12.02 -14.37
N SER A 167 3.92 -13.14 -13.75
CA SER A 167 4.09 -13.22 -12.29
C SER A 167 5.17 -12.27 -11.79
N GLY A 168 6.31 -12.18 -12.49
CA GLY A 168 7.37 -11.22 -12.17
C GLY A 168 6.86 -9.78 -12.18
N ILE A 169 6.14 -9.38 -13.24
CA ILE A 169 5.53 -8.03 -13.35
C ILE A 169 4.52 -7.79 -12.24
N TYR A 170 3.66 -8.78 -11.96
CA TYR A 170 2.64 -8.69 -10.91
C TYR A 170 3.26 -8.35 -9.55
N HIS A 171 4.27 -9.09 -9.13
CA HIS A 171 4.95 -8.85 -7.86
C HIS A 171 5.75 -7.54 -7.86
N PHE A 172 6.37 -7.20 -8.97
CA PHE A 172 7.10 -5.94 -9.13
C PHE A 172 6.17 -4.73 -8.98
N LEU A 173 5.05 -4.69 -9.70
CA LEU A 173 4.10 -3.58 -9.64
C LEU A 173 3.45 -3.46 -8.27
N ARG A 174 3.12 -4.58 -7.62
CA ARG A 174 2.59 -4.56 -6.26
C ARG A 174 3.56 -3.91 -5.27
N ASN A 175 4.84 -4.27 -5.32
CA ASN A 175 5.85 -3.70 -4.43
C ASN A 175 6.17 -2.25 -4.80
N MET A 176 6.22 -1.92 -6.08
CA MET A 176 6.43 -0.56 -6.58
C MET A 176 5.29 0.36 -6.12
N GLY A 177 4.03 -0.08 -6.24
CA GLY A 177 2.87 0.67 -5.74
C GLY A 177 2.99 0.99 -4.26
N GLY A 178 3.35 0.00 -3.43
CA GLY A 178 3.59 0.20 -2.01
C GLY A 178 4.70 1.21 -1.73
N SER A 179 5.84 1.08 -2.39
CA SER A 179 6.99 1.99 -2.21
C SER A 179 6.67 3.42 -2.60
N ILE A 180 5.97 3.64 -3.72
CA ILE A 180 5.54 4.96 -4.17
C ILE A 180 4.61 5.60 -3.13
N HIS A 181 3.60 4.86 -2.68
CA HIS A 181 2.61 5.40 -1.76
C HIS A 181 3.20 5.68 -0.36
N ILE A 182 4.09 4.81 0.14
CA ILE A 182 4.81 5.04 1.40
C ILE A 182 5.64 6.32 1.29
N SER A 183 6.39 6.50 0.20
CA SER A 183 7.23 7.69 -0.01
C SER A 183 6.39 8.97 -0.07
N LEU A 184 5.27 8.95 -0.81
CA LEU A 184 4.33 10.07 -0.87
C LEU A 184 3.72 10.38 0.49
N SER A 185 3.31 9.36 1.25
CA SER A 185 2.72 9.54 2.57
C SER A 185 3.72 10.15 3.56
N ILE A 186 4.96 9.69 3.56
CA ILE A 186 6.04 10.27 4.38
C ILE A 186 6.29 11.73 3.99
N ALA A 187 6.36 12.04 2.69
CA ALA A 187 6.59 13.39 2.21
C ALA A 187 5.46 14.36 2.66
N VAL A 188 4.20 13.90 2.59
CA VAL A 188 3.04 14.68 3.06
C VAL A 188 3.12 14.91 4.57
N VAL A 189 3.40 13.87 5.36
CA VAL A 189 3.51 13.98 6.83
C VAL A 189 4.63 14.94 7.24
N LEU A 190 5.79 14.85 6.58
CA LEU A 190 6.91 15.78 6.85
C LEU A 190 6.56 17.23 6.50
N ARG A 191 5.89 17.45 5.38
CA ARG A 191 5.43 18.77 4.97
C ARG A 191 4.43 19.36 5.97
N MET A 192 3.44 18.59 6.39
CA MET A 192 2.47 19.01 7.39
C MET A 192 3.14 19.37 8.73
N LYS A 193 4.10 18.57 9.18
CA LYS A 193 4.89 18.91 10.38
C LYS A 193 5.60 20.25 10.22
N GLN A 194 6.29 20.48 9.11
CA GLN A 194 7.01 21.76 8.88
C GLN A 194 6.05 22.95 8.89
N THR A 195 4.89 22.85 8.24
CA THR A 195 3.88 23.91 8.22
C THR A 195 3.37 24.22 9.62
N SER A 196 3.02 23.18 10.41
CA SER A 196 2.54 23.37 11.78
C SER A 196 3.61 23.99 12.70
N TYR A 197 4.88 23.66 12.54
CA TYR A 197 5.96 24.31 13.29
C TYR A 197 6.11 25.77 12.90
N THR A 198 6.01 26.11 11.62
CA THR A 198 6.10 27.50 11.14
C THR A 198 4.94 28.35 11.67
N ASP A 199 3.71 27.81 11.65
CA ASP A 199 2.52 28.48 12.15
C ASP A 199 2.60 28.73 13.67
N MET A 200 3.05 27.74 14.46
CA MET A 200 3.25 27.90 15.90
C MET A 200 4.34 28.92 16.22
N THR A 201 5.43 28.93 15.46
CA THR A 201 6.51 29.90 15.65
C THR A 201 6.02 31.32 15.32
N CYS A 202 5.24 31.48 14.25
CA CYS A 202 4.64 32.76 13.87
C CYS A 202 3.68 33.31 14.95
N LEU A 203 2.84 32.42 15.53
CA LEU A 203 1.91 32.81 16.61
C LEU A 203 2.63 33.19 17.91
N LEU A 204 3.75 32.52 18.24
CA LEU A 204 4.57 32.85 19.40
C LEU A 204 5.31 34.20 19.25
N TYR A 205 5.74 34.56 18.04
CA TYR A 205 6.42 35.82 17.76
C TYR A 205 5.44 36.99 17.56
N THR A 206 4.18 36.76 17.22
CA THR A 206 3.14 37.80 17.03
C THR A 206 2.24 37.98 18.24
N SER A 207 2.38 37.17 19.30
CA SER A 207 1.68 37.37 20.56
C SER A 207 2.24 38.63 21.27
N PRO A 208 1.44 39.71 21.49
CA PRO A 208 1.92 40.85 22.24
C PRO A 208 2.34 40.43 23.64
N SER A 209 3.52 40.91 24.04
CA SER A 209 4.05 40.70 25.39
C SER A 209 3.03 41.17 26.42
N PRO A 210 2.74 40.41 27.50
CA PRO A 210 1.84 40.88 28.55
C PRO A 210 2.44 41.95 29.49
N ARG A 211 3.36 42.76 28.98
CA ARG A 211 4.01 43.86 29.71
C ARG A 211 3.97 45.12 28.91
N ASP A 212 2.79 45.66 28.68
CA ASP A 212 2.56 47.08 28.41
C ASP A 212 1.22 47.51 29.02
#